data_e991462d91fa417ae4ec02786f482114
#
_entry.id   e991462d91fa417ae4ec02786f482114
#
_cell.length_a   1.000
_cell.length_b   1.000
_cell.length_c   1.000
_cell.angle_alpha   90.00
_cell.angle_beta   90.00
_cell.angle_gamma   90.00
#
_symmetry.space_group_name_H-M   'P 1'
#
loop_
_entity.id
_entity.type
_entity.pdbx_description
1 polymer ?
#
loop_
_entity_poly.entity_id
_entity_poly.type
_entity_poly.pdbx_seq_one_letter_code
_entity_poly.pdbx_strand_id
1 'polypeptide(L)'
;DLDLVASITFPGDVEQTVEVKGTANTLGVTVPAACAGTGFKLNLKNGTTIEVKDMLSIKAATDPAIASINPGEAVAGSNITITGKNFQNIQNIYIGSYKVNRYTSRTNTEIVCQVPANAEAGTYKIVMEDPDGNKIEGPEFKVVPAEKDIATLTTNMDNSAIKYPYNFTWDDTGRFRIMKADLIKLGVKVGSKMLFYKEAGATGQVQINNANWGGIDTPADWNGDQSCLVKVFDAAMMEAVNSISDGWSDTAFILQGDLKNVTKIAILP
;
A
#
# COMPACT_ATOMS: atom_id res chain seq x y z
N ASP A 1 -19.29 24.18 -50.16
CA ASP A 1 -19.37 22.77 -50.52
C ASP A 1 -18.27 22.01 -49.77
N LEU A 2 -18.69 21.20 -48.76
CA LEU A 2 -17.77 20.49 -47.87
C LEU A 2 -17.07 19.30 -48.54
N ASP A 3 -17.54 18.88 -49.71
CA ASP A 3 -16.89 17.89 -50.57
C ASP A 3 -15.54 18.37 -51.16
N LEU A 4 -15.27 19.69 -51.11
CA LEU A 4 -14.01 20.28 -51.53
C LEU A 4 -12.92 20.21 -50.46
N VAL A 5 -13.25 19.83 -49.23
CA VAL A 5 -12.27 19.68 -48.13
C VAL A 5 -11.51 18.38 -48.32
N ALA A 6 -10.19 18.44 -48.28
CA ALA A 6 -9.27 17.30 -48.34
C ALA A 6 -8.93 16.80 -46.95
N SER A 7 -8.61 17.71 -46.02
CA SER A 7 -8.26 17.39 -44.68
C SER A 7 -8.62 18.50 -43.69
N ILE A 8 -8.63 18.19 -42.41
CA ILE A 8 -8.82 19.14 -41.31
C ILE A 8 -7.59 19.10 -40.42
N THR A 9 -7.04 20.27 -40.11
CA THR A 9 -5.94 20.40 -39.14
C THR A 9 -6.50 20.98 -37.85
N PHE A 10 -6.34 20.20 -36.78
CA PHE A 10 -6.75 20.56 -35.43
C PHE A 10 -5.59 21.15 -34.62
N PRO A 11 -5.86 22.12 -33.74
CA PRO A 11 -4.86 22.71 -32.85
C PRO A 11 -4.42 21.73 -31.76
N GLY A 12 -3.20 21.96 -31.24
CA GLY A 12 -2.59 21.19 -30.14
C GLY A 12 -1.13 21.62 -29.98
N ASP A 13 -0.41 21.01 -29.03
CA ASP A 13 1.04 21.20 -28.88
C ASP A 13 1.79 20.87 -30.19
N VAL A 14 1.25 19.89 -30.91
CA VAL A 14 1.59 19.57 -32.28
C VAL A 14 0.28 19.51 -33.07
N GLU A 15 0.16 20.31 -34.12
CA GLU A 15 -1.02 20.29 -34.99
C GLU A 15 -1.21 18.90 -35.61
N GLN A 16 -2.46 18.39 -35.58
CA GLN A 16 -2.84 17.10 -36.15
C GLN A 16 -3.74 17.27 -37.35
N THR A 17 -3.35 16.68 -38.49
CA THR A 17 -4.11 16.74 -39.72
C THR A 17 -4.77 15.38 -40.01
N VAL A 18 -6.08 15.41 -40.26
CA VAL A 18 -6.88 14.22 -40.54
C VAL A 18 -7.48 14.34 -41.92
N GLU A 19 -7.23 13.37 -42.78
CA GLU A 19 -7.87 13.22 -44.08
C GLU A 19 -9.37 12.99 -43.92
N VAL A 20 -10.17 13.68 -44.72
CA VAL A 20 -11.63 13.58 -44.60
C VAL A 20 -12.28 13.41 -45.98
N LYS A 21 -13.46 12.80 -45.95
CA LYS A 21 -14.34 12.69 -47.13
C LYS A 21 -15.71 13.23 -46.73
N GLY A 22 -16.09 14.35 -47.32
CA GLY A 22 -17.40 14.99 -47.12
C GLY A 22 -18.33 14.83 -48.30
N THR A 23 -19.59 15.16 -48.05
CA THR A 23 -20.59 15.50 -49.08
C THR A 23 -20.69 17.01 -49.21
N ALA A 24 -21.48 17.51 -50.11
CA ALA A 24 -21.67 18.96 -50.27
C ALA A 24 -22.10 19.66 -48.97
N ASN A 25 -22.83 18.97 -48.09
CA ASN A 25 -23.47 19.55 -46.91
C ASN A 25 -22.99 18.97 -45.57
N THR A 26 -22.26 17.85 -45.58
CA THR A 26 -21.85 17.18 -44.34
C THR A 26 -20.40 16.70 -44.42
N LEU A 27 -19.69 16.83 -43.30
CA LEU A 27 -18.33 16.37 -43.14
C LEU A 27 -18.19 15.75 -41.75
N GLY A 28 -17.90 14.45 -41.71
CA GLY A 28 -17.65 13.73 -40.47
C GLY A 28 -16.15 13.60 -40.23
N VAL A 29 -15.70 13.91 -39.03
CA VAL A 29 -14.29 13.75 -38.61
C VAL A 29 -14.22 13.34 -37.14
N THR A 30 -13.27 12.49 -36.84
CA THR A 30 -12.91 12.19 -35.45
C THR A 30 -11.73 13.08 -35.06
N VAL A 31 -11.90 13.90 -34.02
CA VAL A 31 -10.83 14.74 -33.48
C VAL A 31 -9.77 13.85 -32.82
N PRO A 32 -8.48 13.96 -33.17
CA PRO A 32 -7.43 13.20 -32.52
C PRO A 32 -7.32 13.56 -31.04
N ALA A 33 -7.04 12.54 -30.19
CA ALA A 33 -7.00 12.69 -28.73
C ALA A 33 -5.97 13.70 -28.19
N ALA A 34 -4.91 13.98 -28.97
CA ALA A 34 -3.88 14.93 -28.60
C ALA A 34 -4.21 16.39 -28.92
N CYS A 35 -5.36 16.64 -29.57
CA CYS A 35 -5.76 17.99 -29.96
C CYS A 35 -6.38 18.75 -28.79
N ALA A 36 -6.00 20.01 -28.63
CA ALA A 36 -6.60 20.96 -27.68
C ALA A 36 -6.45 22.38 -28.20
N GLY A 37 -7.47 23.22 -28.00
CA GLY A 37 -7.45 24.61 -28.42
C GLY A 37 -8.76 25.06 -28.99
N THR A 38 -8.77 26.20 -29.65
CA THR A 38 -9.96 26.77 -30.29
C THR A 38 -9.79 26.81 -31.81
N GLY A 39 -10.91 26.53 -32.52
CA GLY A 39 -10.93 26.55 -33.98
C GLY A 39 -10.22 25.35 -34.62
N PHE A 40 -10.12 25.38 -35.93
CA PHE A 40 -9.46 24.39 -36.80
C PHE A 40 -9.19 24.96 -38.16
N LYS A 41 -8.41 24.27 -39.00
CA LYS A 41 -8.14 24.66 -40.38
C LYS A 41 -8.77 23.66 -41.34
N LEU A 42 -9.49 24.15 -42.34
CA LEU A 42 -9.97 23.34 -43.46
C LEU A 42 -8.97 23.44 -44.62
N ASN A 43 -8.38 22.33 -45.01
CA ASN A 43 -7.49 22.27 -46.16
C ASN A 43 -8.27 21.77 -47.37
N LEU A 44 -8.39 22.62 -48.38
CA LEU A 44 -9.16 22.31 -49.58
C LEU A 44 -8.32 21.53 -50.62
N LYS A 45 -8.99 20.79 -51.45
CA LYS A 45 -8.37 20.02 -52.55
C LYS A 45 -7.56 20.85 -53.53
N ASN A 46 -7.86 22.17 -53.64
CA ASN A 46 -7.12 23.12 -54.46
C ASN A 46 -5.89 23.72 -53.78
N GLY A 47 -5.54 23.25 -52.56
CA GLY A 47 -4.41 23.75 -51.81
C GLY A 47 -4.70 24.98 -50.92
N THR A 48 -5.89 25.53 -50.93
CA THR A 48 -6.27 26.65 -50.06
C THR A 48 -6.58 26.17 -48.67
N THR A 49 -6.15 26.93 -47.63
CA THR A 49 -6.51 26.68 -46.23
C THR A 49 -7.44 27.76 -45.72
N ILE A 50 -8.53 27.38 -45.08
CA ILE A 50 -9.50 28.27 -44.44
C ILE A 50 -9.40 28.08 -42.93
N GLU A 51 -9.07 29.13 -42.19
CA GLU A 51 -9.09 29.11 -40.72
C GLU A 51 -10.52 29.35 -40.25
N VAL A 52 -10.99 28.42 -39.39
CA VAL A 52 -12.28 28.54 -38.70
C VAL A 52 -11.97 28.85 -37.24
N LYS A 53 -12.20 30.11 -36.84
CA LYS A 53 -11.91 30.60 -35.49
C LYS A 53 -13.16 30.58 -34.65
N ASP A 54 -12.99 30.31 -33.35
CA ASP A 54 -14.00 30.47 -32.27
C ASP A 54 -15.31 29.69 -32.43
N MET A 55 -15.41 28.78 -33.41
CA MET A 55 -16.60 27.96 -33.63
C MET A 55 -16.57 26.63 -32.87
N LEU A 56 -15.41 26.17 -32.41
CA LEU A 56 -15.23 24.89 -31.73
C LEU A 56 -14.12 25.04 -30.69
N SER A 57 -14.43 24.66 -29.48
CA SER A 57 -13.41 24.49 -28.42
C SER A 57 -13.14 22.98 -28.26
N ILE A 58 -11.91 22.61 -28.55
CA ILE A 58 -11.43 21.24 -28.43
C ILE A 58 -10.69 21.12 -27.08
N LYS A 59 -11.15 20.24 -26.23
CA LYS A 59 -10.41 19.86 -25.02
C LYS A 59 -9.60 18.60 -25.33
N ALA A 60 -8.32 18.59 -24.92
CA ALA A 60 -7.55 17.35 -24.99
C ALA A 60 -8.30 16.22 -24.32
N ALA A 61 -8.23 15.04 -24.90
CA ALA A 61 -8.76 13.83 -24.25
C ALA A 61 -8.02 13.67 -22.91
N THR A 62 -8.71 13.94 -21.82
CA THR A 62 -8.15 14.00 -20.47
C THR A 62 -8.48 12.76 -19.66
N ASP A 63 -8.59 11.62 -20.31
CA ASP A 63 -8.84 10.37 -19.59
C ASP A 63 -7.65 10.08 -18.66
N PRO A 64 -7.87 10.14 -17.36
CA PRO A 64 -6.83 9.78 -16.41
C PRO A 64 -6.44 8.31 -16.58
N ALA A 65 -5.18 8.01 -16.39
CA ALA A 65 -4.74 6.62 -16.40
C ALA A 65 -3.62 6.42 -15.37
N ILE A 66 -3.74 5.37 -14.59
CA ILE A 66 -2.73 4.95 -13.62
C ILE A 66 -1.74 4.02 -14.33
N ALA A 67 -0.46 4.38 -14.28
CA ALA A 67 0.61 3.58 -14.86
C ALA A 67 1.25 2.64 -13.84
N SER A 68 1.54 3.15 -12.62
CA SER A 68 2.16 2.34 -11.57
C SER A 68 1.86 2.86 -10.17
N ILE A 69 2.16 2.01 -9.18
CA ILE A 69 2.11 2.32 -7.75
C ILE A 69 3.42 1.85 -7.13
N ASN A 70 4.06 2.73 -6.36
CA ASN A 70 5.33 2.43 -5.71
C ASN A 70 5.33 2.90 -4.23
N PRO A 71 5.65 2.02 -3.26
CA PRO A 71 5.78 0.57 -3.42
C PRO A 71 4.45 -0.08 -3.79
N GLY A 72 4.49 -1.31 -4.36
CA GLY A 72 3.28 -2.10 -4.70
C GLY A 72 2.56 -2.69 -3.48
N GLU A 73 3.21 -2.66 -2.31
CA GLU A 73 2.61 -3.02 -1.02
C GLU A 73 3.12 -2.09 0.08
N ALA A 74 2.27 -1.77 1.06
CA ALA A 74 2.64 -0.97 2.22
C ALA A 74 1.68 -1.20 3.40
N VAL A 75 2.12 -0.84 4.60
CA VAL A 75 1.25 -0.82 5.79
C VAL A 75 0.31 0.39 5.75
N ALA A 76 -0.84 0.26 6.42
CA ALA A 76 -1.76 1.39 6.63
C ALA A 76 -1.01 2.56 7.30
N GLY A 77 -1.26 3.78 6.82
CA GLY A 77 -0.56 4.99 7.29
C GLY A 77 0.76 5.31 6.57
N SER A 78 1.29 4.44 5.72
CA SER A 78 2.50 4.71 4.93
C SER A 78 2.19 5.52 3.67
N ASN A 79 3.20 6.23 3.17
CA ASN A 79 3.10 6.92 1.89
C ASN A 79 3.32 5.96 0.72
N ILE A 80 2.56 6.19 -0.35
CA ILE A 80 2.71 5.56 -1.66
C ILE A 80 2.74 6.63 -2.74
N THR A 81 3.38 6.31 -3.85
CA THR A 81 3.43 7.16 -5.04
C THR A 81 2.64 6.47 -6.16
N ILE A 82 1.66 7.15 -6.70
CA ILE A 82 0.87 6.72 -7.85
C ILE A 82 1.34 7.54 -9.04
N THR A 83 1.80 6.91 -10.12
CA THR A 83 2.21 7.57 -11.34
C THR A 83 1.25 7.29 -12.48
N GLY A 84 1.15 8.22 -13.41
CA GLY A 84 0.25 8.08 -14.55
C GLY A 84 0.16 9.34 -15.39
N LYS A 85 -1.04 9.66 -15.86
CA LYS A 85 -1.30 10.86 -16.68
C LYS A 85 -2.68 11.44 -16.37
N ASN A 86 -2.82 12.73 -16.63
CA ASN A 86 -4.08 13.48 -16.58
C ASN A 86 -4.76 13.50 -15.20
N PHE A 87 -3.95 13.51 -14.12
CA PHE A 87 -4.43 13.50 -12.75
C PHE A 87 -5.04 14.84 -12.28
N GLN A 88 -4.95 15.92 -13.07
CA GLN A 88 -5.56 17.21 -12.75
C GLN A 88 -7.08 17.15 -12.55
N ASN A 89 -7.74 16.18 -13.19
CA ASN A 89 -9.19 16.01 -13.12
C ASN A 89 -9.65 14.98 -12.07
N ILE A 90 -8.74 14.42 -11.28
CA ILE A 90 -9.09 13.46 -10.23
C ILE A 90 -9.54 14.21 -8.98
N GLN A 91 -10.73 13.88 -8.48
CA GLN A 91 -11.28 14.44 -7.26
C GLN A 91 -10.97 13.56 -6.05
N ASN A 92 -11.23 12.26 -6.15
CA ASN A 92 -11.08 11.31 -5.07
C ASN A 92 -10.18 10.14 -5.49
N ILE A 93 -9.49 9.55 -4.49
CA ILE A 93 -8.73 8.31 -4.64
C ILE A 93 -9.17 7.35 -3.54
N TYR A 94 -9.31 6.09 -3.91
CA TYR A 94 -9.68 5.00 -3.00
C TYR A 94 -8.69 3.84 -3.13
N ILE A 95 -8.44 3.17 -2.02
CA ILE A 95 -7.79 1.86 -1.94
C ILE A 95 -8.90 0.87 -1.58
N GLY A 96 -9.44 0.16 -2.56
CA GLY A 96 -10.69 -0.57 -2.39
C GLY A 96 -11.85 0.36 -2.01
N SER A 97 -12.39 0.19 -0.81
CA SER A 97 -13.44 1.06 -0.24
C SER A 97 -12.89 2.20 0.63
N TYR A 98 -11.58 2.21 0.91
CA TYR A 98 -10.97 3.18 1.83
C TYR A 98 -10.59 4.46 1.09
N LYS A 99 -11.22 5.57 1.44
CA LYS A 99 -10.92 6.88 0.84
C LYS A 99 -9.57 7.41 1.33
N VAL A 100 -8.72 7.85 0.39
CA VAL A 100 -7.47 8.56 0.69
C VAL A 100 -7.80 9.99 1.10
N ASN A 101 -7.37 10.39 2.30
CA ASN A 101 -7.64 11.72 2.87
C ASN A 101 -6.37 12.56 3.08
N ARG A 102 -5.18 11.98 2.91
CA ARG A 102 -3.90 12.66 3.10
C ARG A 102 -3.03 12.57 1.86
N TYR A 103 -2.65 13.73 1.37
CA TYR A 103 -1.79 13.88 0.19
C TYR A 103 -0.55 14.68 0.58
N THR A 104 0.64 14.21 0.16
CA THR A 104 1.90 14.93 0.28
C THR A 104 2.14 15.81 -0.94
N SER A 105 1.82 15.28 -2.13
CA SER A 105 1.87 16.04 -3.39
C SER A 105 0.84 15.53 -4.38
N ARG A 106 0.42 16.43 -5.29
CA ARG A 106 -0.44 16.10 -6.43
C ARG A 106 0.01 16.91 -7.63
N THR A 107 0.41 16.23 -8.67
CA THR A 107 0.71 16.79 -9.99
C THR A 107 -0.15 16.12 -11.06
N ASN A 108 0.02 16.51 -12.31
CA ASN A 108 -0.70 15.89 -13.43
C ASN A 108 -0.27 14.45 -13.73
N THR A 109 0.92 14.05 -13.27
CA THR A 109 1.51 12.74 -13.58
C THR A 109 1.89 11.93 -12.34
N GLU A 110 1.81 12.53 -11.15
CA GLU A 110 2.21 11.89 -9.91
C GLU A 110 1.35 12.36 -8.74
N ILE A 111 0.94 11.42 -7.91
CA ILE A 111 0.27 11.68 -6.64
C ILE A 111 1.00 10.91 -5.55
N VAL A 112 1.50 11.62 -4.53
CA VAL A 112 2.03 11.01 -3.30
C VAL A 112 0.97 11.14 -2.22
N CYS A 113 0.50 10.01 -1.73
CA CYS A 113 -0.58 9.98 -0.74
C CYS A 113 -0.34 8.90 0.33
N GLN A 114 -1.06 9.01 1.41
CA GLN A 114 -0.98 8.07 2.52
C GLN A 114 -2.05 6.98 2.38
N VAL A 115 -1.66 5.71 2.53
CA VAL A 115 -2.60 4.60 2.70
C VAL A 115 -3.50 4.91 3.91
N PRO A 116 -4.83 4.86 3.78
CA PRO A 116 -5.72 5.15 4.90
C PRO A 116 -5.37 4.35 6.15
N ALA A 117 -5.29 5.02 7.30
CA ALA A 117 -4.84 4.41 8.55
C ALA A 117 -5.78 3.29 9.07
N ASN A 118 -7.03 3.31 8.61
CA ASN A 118 -8.05 2.29 8.90
C ASN A 118 -8.15 1.20 7.82
N ALA A 119 -7.26 1.21 6.81
CA ALA A 119 -7.26 0.16 5.79
C ALA A 119 -6.80 -1.16 6.41
N GLU A 120 -7.61 -2.19 6.24
CA GLU A 120 -7.28 -3.55 6.68
C GLU A 120 -6.28 -4.21 5.72
N ALA A 121 -5.54 -5.20 6.23
CA ALA A 121 -4.63 -5.97 5.40
C ALA A 121 -5.41 -6.76 4.32
N GLY A 122 -4.97 -6.64 3.07
CA GLY A 122 -5.64 -7.26 1.93
C GLY A 122 -5.12 -6.72 0.60
N THR A 123 -5.60 -7.31 -0.50
CA THR A 123 -5.29 -6.83 -1.85
C THR A 123 -6.48 -6.05 -2.38
N TYR A 124 -6.24 -4.85 -2.85
CA TYR A 124 -7.24 -3.88 -3.28
C TYR A 124 -6.86 -3.28 -4.63
N LYS A 125 -7.84 -2.89 -5.42
CA LYS A 125 -7.59 -2.00 -6.56
C LYS A 125 -7.49 -0.55 -6.08
N ILE A 126 -6.59 0.21 -6.70
CA ILE A 126 -6.64 1.67 -6.61
C ILE A 126 -7.74 2.15 -7.55
N VAL A 127 -8.62 3.00 -7.05
CA VAL A 127 -9.70 3.60 -7.83
C VAL A 127 -9.59 5.11 -7.72
N MET A 128 -9.51 5.77 -8.85
CA MET A 128 -9.60 7.23 -8.95
C MET A 128 -10.99 7.62 -9.43
N GLU A 129 -11.51 8.72 -8.93
CA GLU A 129 -12.85 9.24 -9.26
C GLU A 129 -12.72 10.69 -9.70
N ASP A 130 -13.33 11.02 -10.85
CA ASP A 130 -13.40 12.38 -11.35
C ASP A 130 -14.58 13.16 -10.71
N PRO A 131 -14.72 14.48 -10.98
CA PRO A 131 -15.82 15.28 -10.44
C PRO A 131 -17.23 14.84 -10.89
N ASP A 132 -17.32 14.12 -11.99
CA ASP A 132 -18.60 13.61 -12.53
C ASP A 132 -18.96 12.23 -11.96
N GLY A 133 -18.07 11.67 -11.09
CA GLY A 133 -18.25 10.37 -10.44
C GLY A 133 -17.82 9.18 -11.29
N ASN A 134 -17.16 9.40 -12.45
CA ASN A 134 -16.61 8.31 -13.24
C ASN A 134 -15.39 7.71 -12.52
N LYS A 135 -15.31 6.39 -12.55
CA LYS A 135 -14.26 5.64 -11.85
C LYS A 135 -13.23 5.09 -12.82
N ILE A 136 -11.98 5.30 -12.50
CA ILE A 136 -10.83 4.78 -13.22
C ILE A 136 -10.13 3.76 -12.30
N GLU A 137 -10.17 2.48 -12.69
CA GLU A 137 -9.52 1.42 -11.96
C GLU A 137 -8.03 1.34 -12.34
N GLY A 138 -7.18 1.28 -11.33
CA GLY A 138 -5.74 1.09 -11.46
C GLY A 138 -5.31 -0.34 -11.13
N PRO A 139 -3.97 -0.54 -11.01
CA PRO A 139 -3.41 -1.81 -10.59
C PRO A 139 -3.85 -2.23 -9.19
N GLU A 140 -3.62 -3.49 -8.87
CA GLU A 140 -3.77 -4.00 -7.52
C GLU A 140 -2.67 -3.43 -6.61
N PHE A 141 -3.05 -3.15 -5.38
CA PHE A 141 -2.19 -2.69 -4.31
C PHE A 141 -2.45 -3.53 -3.06
N LYS A 142 -1.39 -3.94 -2.39
CA LYS A 142 -1.50 -4.78 -1.20
C LYS A 142 -1.27 -3.97 0.07
N VAL A 143 -2.27 -3.89 0.93
CA VAL A 143 -2.10 -3.43 2.31
C VAL A 143 -1.59 -4.59 3.14
N VAL A 144 -0.39 -4.44 3.71
CA VAL A 144 0.22 -5.46 4.56
C VAL A 144 0.00 -5.13 6.04
N PRO A 145 -0.06 -6.14 6.93
CA PRO A 145 -0.15 -5.89 8.36
C PRO A 145 1.06 -5.12 8.88
N ALA A 146 0.84 -4.22 9.82
CA ALA A 146 1.93 -3.54 10.52
C ALA A 146 2.51 -4.42 11.63
N GLU A 147 3.84 -4.43 11.73
CA GLU A 147 4.50 -5.00 12.90
C GLU A 147 4.13 -4.21 14.17
N LYS A 148 3.78 -4.94 15.22
CA LYS A 148 3.55 -4.36 16.53
C LYS A 148 4.70 -4.68 17.48
N ASP A 149 5.40 -3.66 17.93
CA ASP A 149 6.51 -3.82 18.86
C ASP A 149 6.00 -4.36 20.21
N ILE A 150 6.63 -5.45 20.70
CA ILE A 150 6.24 -6.11 21.94
C ILE A 150 6.42 -5.21 23.17
N ALA A 151 7.40 -4.32 23.15
CA ALA A 151 7.65 -3.37 24.25
C ALA A 151 6.46 -2.43 24.50
N THR A 152 5.53 -2.30 23.54
CA THR A 152 4.30 -1.54 23.69
C THR A 152 3.13 -2.36 24.22
N LEU A 153 3.29 -3.69 24.33
CA LEU A 153 2.24 -4.64 24.72
C LEU A 153 2.48 -5.26 26.09
N THR A 154 3.74 -5.33 26.55
CA THR A 154 4.06 -6.06 27.77
C THR A 154 5.26 -5.45 28.51
N THR A 155 5.50 -5.97 29.71
CA THR A 155 6.64 -5.66 30.56
C THR A 155 7.38 -6.95 30.93
N ASN A 156 8.58 -6.83 31.50
CA ASN A 156 9.28 -7.93 32.14
C ASN A 156 8.46 -8.52 33.30
N MET A 157 8.84 -9.69 33.78
CA MET A 157 8.18 -10.37 34.89
C MET A 157 8.27 -9.55 36.19
N ASP A 158 9.32 -8.76 36.35
CA ASP A 158 9.49 -7.81 37.48
C ASP A 158 8.72 -6.50 37.31
N ASN A 159 7.83 -6.39 36.27
CA ASN A 159 7.08 -5.23 35.87
C ASN A 159 7.91 -4.05 35.29
N SER A 160 9.20 -4.23 35.07
CA SER A 160 10.01 -3.23 34.38
C SER A 160 9.68 -3.16 32.88
N ALA A 161 9.85 -1.99 32.27
CA ALA A 161 9.62 -1.83 30.82
C ALA A 161 10.67 -2.60 30.01
N ILE A 162 10.24 -3.25 28.94
CA ILE A 162 11.14 -3.84 27.94
C ILE A 162 11.89 -2.70 27.25
N LYS A 163 13.21 -2.76 27.28
CA LYS A 163 14.10 -1.78 26.62
C LYS A 163 15.06 -2.49 25.69
N TYR A 164 15.33 -1.89 24.56
CA TYR A 164 16.32 -2.40 23.61
C TYR A 164 17.67 -1.71 23.75
N PRO A 165 18.81 -2.39 23.51
CA PRO A 165 18.88 -3.83 23.21
C PRO A 165 18.45 -4.68 24.41
N TYR A 166 17.59 -5.68 24.14
CA TYR A 166 17.07 -6.59 25.15
C TYR A 166 17.97 -7.81 25.30
N ASN A 167 18.17 -8.26 26.54
CA ASN A 167 18.93 -9.46 26.85
C ASN A 167 18.03 -10.44 27.57
N PHE A 168 17.73 -11.56 26.95
CA PHE A 168 17.01 -12.63 27.62
C PHE A 168 17.81 -13.23 28.73
N THR A 169 17.14 -13.66 29.81
CA THR A 169 17.69 -14.47 30.90
C THR A 169 16.71 -15.59 31.23
N TRP A 170 17.21 -16.57 31.98
CA TRP A 170 16.41 -17.67 32.51
C TRP A 170 15.74 -17.33 33.86
N ASP A 171 15.83 -16.09 34.32
CA ASP A 171 15.23 -15.56 35.53
C ASP A 171 14.32 -14.33 35.23
N ASP A 172 13.69 -13.78 36.27
CA ASP A 172 12.70 -12.70 36.12
C ASP A 172 13.29 -11.37 35.66
N THR A 173 14.61 -11.22 35.63
CA THR A 173 15.27 -9.99 35.17
C THR A 173 15.30 -9.83 33.64
N GLY A 174 15.14 -10.94 32.89
CA GLY A 174 15.18 -10.92 31.43
C GLY A 174 14.21 -11.92 30.79
N ARG A 175 13.11 -12.24 31.47
CA ARG A 175 11.98 -12.96 30.89
C ARG A 175 10.73 -12.06 30.92
N PHE A 176 9.77 -12.31 30.02
CA PHE A 176 8.53 -11.56 30.02
C PHE A 176 7.34 -12.43 29.59
N ARG A 177 6.15 -11.93 29.86
CA ARG A 177 4.88 -12.55 29.46
C ARG A 177 4.23 -11.78 28.31
N ILE A 178 3.59 -12.49 27.40
CA ILE A 178 2.68 -11.91 26.41
C ILE A 178 1.25 -12.31 26.79
N MET A 179 0.37 -11.31 26.85
CA MET A 179 -0.99 -11.50 27.32
C MET A 179 -1.89 -11.98 26.17
N LYS A 180 -2.83 -12.89 26.47
CA LYS A 180 -3.82 -13.38 25.52
C LYS A 180 -4.65 -12.26 24.91
N ALA A 181 -5.13 -11.35 25.77
CA ALA A 181 -5.96 -10.23 25.35
C ALA A 181 -5.29 -9.34 24.27
N ASP A 182 -3.97 -9.12 24.39
CA ASP A 182 -3.22 -8.32 23.44
C ASP A 182 -3.10 -9.01 22.08
N LEU A 183 -2.82 -10.32 22.08
CA LEU A 183 -2.73 -11.09 20.84
C LEU A 183 -4.07 -11.22 20.13
N ILE A 184 -5.15 -11.43 20.89
CA ILE A 184 -6.52 -11.48 20.35
C ILE A 184 -6.90 -10.13 19.73
N LYS A 185 -6.61 -9.03 20.43
CA LYS A 185 -6.85 -7.66 19.95
C LYS A 185 -6.08 -7.34 18.67
N LEU A 186 -4.88 -7.90 18.51
CA LEU A 186 -4.08 -7.79 17.29
C LEU A 186 -4.62 -8.64 16.14
N GLY A 187 -5.56 -9.54 16.37
CA GLY A 187 -6.07 -10.47 15.36
C GLY A 187 -5.08 -11.57 14.98
N VAL A 188 -4.23 -12.00 15.94
CA VAL A 188 -3.28 -13.08 15.71
C VAL A 188 -4.01 -14.38 15.38
N LYS A 189 -3.52 -15.10 14.39
CA LYS A 189 -4.06 -16.35 13.85
C LYS A 189 -2.95 -17.29 13.42
N VAL A 190 -3.30 -18.50 13.03
CA VAL A 190 -2.33 -19.39 12.36
C VAL A 190 -1.72 -18.69 11.14
N GLY A 191 -0.40 -18.67 11.06
CA GLY A 191 0.37 -17.98 10.02
C GLY A 191 0.84 -16.57 10.39
N SER A 192 0.32 -15.96 11.46
CA SER A 192 0.92 -14.76 12.07
C SER A 192 2.35 -15.04 12.51
N LYS A 193 3.14 -14.00 12.72
CA LYS A 193 4.58 -14.16 13.00
C LYS A 193 5.02 -13.40 14.24
N MET A 194 5.92 -13.99 15.00
CA MET A 194 6.72 -13.30 16.01
C MET A 194 8.13 -13.13 15.45
N LEU A 195 8.60 -11.90 15.42
CA LEU A 195 9.84 -11.48 14.79
C LEU A 195 10.81 -11.00 15.85
N PHE A 196 12.00 -11.55 15.86
CA PHE A 196 13.07 -11.16 16.79
C PHE A 196 14.22 -10.59 15.98
N TYR A 197 14.42 -9.30 16.06
CA TYR A 197 15.55 -8.60 15.44
C TYR A 197 16.71 -8.54 16.43
N LYS A 198 17.91 -8.83 15.98
CA LYS A 198 19.12 -8.82 16.81
C LYS A 198 20.30 -8.18 16.09
N GLU A 199 21.31 -7.76 16.84
CA GLU A 199 22.57 -7.31 16.27
C GLU A 199 23.29 -8.45 15.53
N ALA A 200 24.06 -8.11 14.51
CA ALA A 200 24.91 -9.06 13.81
C ALA A 200 25.90 -9.71 14.80
N GLY A 201 26.05 -11.02 14.69
CA GLY A 201 26.91 -11.80 15.57
C GLY A 201 26.30 -12.17 16.93
N ALA A 202 25.15 -11.61 17.31
CA ALA A 202 24.47 -12.04 18.53
C ALA A 202 23.99 -13.49 18.42
N THR A 203 24.27 -14.31 19.44
CA THR A 203 23.87 -15.71 19.54
C THR A 203 23.12 -15.96 20.83
N GLY A 204 22.46 -17.11 20.93
CA GLY A 204 21.74 -17.54 22.14
C GLY A 204 20.40 -18.15 21.76
N GLN A 205 19.60 -18.46 22.77
CA GLN A 205 18.32 -19.16 22.64
C GLN A 205 17.18 -18.30 23.16
N VAL A 206 16.00 -18.46 22.56
CA VAL A 206 14.73 -18.02 23.14
C VAL A 206 13.80 -19.20 23.17
N GLN A 207 13.31 -19.53 24.35
CA GLN A 207 12.28 -20.52 24.57
C GLN A 207 10.94 -19.83 24.75
N ILE A 208 9.92 -20.33 24.04
CA ILE A 208 8.53 -19.90 24.17
C ILE A 208 7.79 -20.97 24.97
N ASN A 209 7.26 -20.58 26.11
CA ASN A 209 6.48 -21.45 26.99
C ASN A 209 5.01 -20.98 27.03
N ASN A 210 4.10 -21.91 27.33
CA ASN A 210 2.73 -21.58 27.69
C ASN A 210 2.65 -21.05 29.15
N ALA A 211 1.44 -20.71 29.59
CA ALA A 211 1.20 -20.18 30.94
C ALA A 211 1.57 -21.13 32.08
N ASN A 212 1.70 -22.43 31.82
CA ASN A 212 2.09 -23.46 32.78
C ASN A 212 3.56 -23.86 32.65
N TRP A 213 4.39 -23.05 32.00
CA TRP A 213 5.81 -23.30 31.75
C TRP A 213 6.12 -24.49 30.82
N GLY A 214 5.09 -25.06 30.17
CA GLY A 214 5.30 -26.06 29.14
C GLY A 214 5.89 -25.41 27.88
N GLY A 215 7.02 -25.95 27.42
CA GLY A 215 7.64 -25.47 26.17
C GLY A 215 6.72 -25.74 24.98
N ILE A 216 6.41 -24.70 24.24
CA ILE A 216 5.65 -24.77 22.98
C ILE A 216 6.61 -24.92 21.81
N ASP A 217 7.74 -24.23 21.88
CA ASP A 217 8.74 -24.24 20.85
C ASP A 217 10.11 -24.60 21.46
N THR A 218 10.81 -25.49 20.79
CA THR A 218 12.18 -25.87 21.17
C THR A 218 13.07 -24.65 20.93
N PRO A 219 13.97 -24.29 21.88
CA PRO A 219 14.89 -23.19 21.66
C PRO A 219 15.65 -23.40 20.36
N ALA A 220 15.53 -22.49 19.43
CA ALA A 220 16.40 -22.50 18.28
C ALA A 220 17.69 -21.80 18.63
N ASP A 221 18.82 -22.47 18.42
CA ASP A 221 20.13 -21.83 18.45
C ASP A 221 20.22 -20.86 17.28
N TRP A 222 20.35 -19.58 17.60
CA TRP A 222 20.44 -18.56 16.56
C TRP A 222 21.91 -18.28 16.30
N ASN A 223 22.35 -18.69 15.13
CA ASN A 223 23.70 -18.36 14.69
C ASN A 223 23.82 -16.86 14.36
N GLY A 224 25.03 -16.34 14.34
CA GLY A 224 25.32 -14.92 14.17
C GLY A 224 24.87 -14.31 12.84
N ASP A 225 24.57 -15.10 11.84
CA ASP A 225 24.35 -14.64 10.46
C ASP A 225 22.93 -14.13 10.20
N GLN A 226 21.97 -14.43 11.07
CA GLN A 226 20.58 -14.01 10.92
C GLN A 226 20.33 -12.70 11.67
N SER A 227 19.87 -11.67 10.97
CA SER A 227 19.46 -10.39 11.58
C SER A 227 18.03 -10.42 12.15
N CYS A 228 17.21 -11.37 11.70
CA CYS A 228 15.84 -11.56 12.18
C CYS A 228 15.50 -13.05 12.24
N LEU A 229 15.02 -13.52 13.38
CA LEU A 229 14.39 -14.83 13.50
C LEU A 229 12.87 -14.68 13.42
N VAL A 230 12.23 -15.58 12.68
CA VAL A 230 10.79 -15.63 12.50
C VAL A 230 10.24 -16.88 13.17
N LYS A 231 9.34 -16.71 14.14
CA LYS A 231 8.49 -17.77 14.68
C LYS A 231 7.08 -17.60 14.11
N VAL A 232 6.58 -18.63 13.42
CA VAL A 232 5.24 -18.63 12.86
C VAL A 232 4.28 -19.17 13.91
N PHE A 233 3.16 -18.48 14.13
CA PHE A 233 2.09 -18.98 14.97
C PHE A 233 1.46 -20.20 14.30
N ASP A 234 1.78 -21.36 14.79
CA ASP A 234 1.20 -22.63 14.41
C ASP A 234 -0.01 -23.00 15.32
N ALA A 235 -0.53 -24.21 15.17
CA ALA A 235 -1.66 -24.68 15.95
C ALA A 235 -1.34 -24.72 17.45
N ALA A 236 -0.13 -25.11 17.84
CA ALA A 236 0.27 -25.22 19.26
C ALA A 236 0.38 -23.83 19.91
N MET A 237 0.95 -22.86 19.20
CA MET A 237 0.99 -21.46 19.67
C MET A 237 -0.44 -20.88 19.78
N MET A 238 -1.32 -21.16 18.82
CA MET A 238 -2.70 -20.69 18.88
C MET A 238 -3.52 -21.38 19.97
N GLU A 239 -3.22 -22.64 20.31
CA GLU A 239 -3.79 -23.30 21.48
C GLU A 239 -3.42 -22.57 22.76
N ALA A 240 -2.17 -22.17 22.96
CA ALA A 240 -1.74 -21.38 24.11
C ALA A 240 -2.44 -20.00 24.18
N VAL A 241 -2.73 -19.36 23.03
CA VAL A 241 -3.48 -18.09 22.99
C VAL A 241 -4.94 -18.31 23.42
N ASN A 242 -5.57 -19.41 23.00
CA ASN A 242 -7.00 -19.64 23.19
C ASN A 242 -7.34 -20.49 24.42
N SER A 243 -6.36 -21.18 25.03
CA SER A 243 -6.60 -22.08 26.18
C SER A 243 -6.98 -21.31 27.44
N ILE A 244 -7.78 -21.97 28.26
CA ILE A 244 -7.95 -21.60 29.68
C ILE A 244 -6.95 -22.46 30.44
N SER A 245 -5.99 -21.84 31.14
CA SER A 245 -5.00 -22.56 31.94
C SER A 245 -5.22 -22.30 33.43
N ASP A 246 -4.87 -23.28 34.27
CA ASP A 246 -4.93 -23.14 35.73
C ASP A 246 -3.78 -22.27 36.29
N GLY A 247 -2.79 -21.97 35.47
CA GLY A 247 -1.67 -21.09 35.81
C GLY A 247 -2.01 -19.61 35.66
N TRP A 248 -1.16 -18.87 35.03
CA TRP A 248 -1.45 -17.48 34.69
C TRP A 248 -2.44 -17.42 33.52
N SER A 249 -3.72 -17.54 33.81
CA SER A 249 -4.80 -17.74 32.85
C SER A 249 -4.93 -16.64 31.78
N ASP A 250 -4.44 -15.45 32.07
CA ASP A 250 -4.37 -14.30 31.18
C ASP A 250 -3.12 -14.30 30.27
N THR A 251 -2.13 -15.17 30.55
CA THR A 251 -0.88 -15.29 29.82
C THR A 251 -1.03 -16.24 28.63
N ALA A 252 -0.61 -15.79 27.43
CA ALA A 252 -0.43 -16.66 26.28
C ALA A 252 0.95 -17.31 26.28
N PHE A 253 2.00 -16.50 26.40
CA PHE A 253 3.38 -16.95 26.33
C PHE A 253 4.23 -16.39 27.46
N ILE A 254 5.21 -17.21 27.89
CA ILE A 254 6.35 -16.78 28.67
C ILE A 254 7.60 -16.98 27.82
N LEU A 255 8.37 -15.93 27.59
CA LEU A 255 9.61 -15.95 26.82
C LEU A 255 10.79 -15.83 27.77
N GLN A 256 11.77 -16.72 27.61
CA GLN A 256 13.02 -16.75 28.39
C GLN A 256 14.17 -17.30 27.54
N GLY A 257 15.38 -17.16 27.96
CA GLY A 257 16.53 -17.68 27.21
C GLY A 257 17.85 -17.02 27.62
N ASP A 258 18.80 -17.03 26.73
CA ASP A 258 20.11 -16.37 26.89
C ASP A 258 20.51 -15.54 25.66
N LEU A 259 19.59 -15.35 24.68
CA LEU A 259 19.85 -14.49 23.53
C LEU A 259 20.11 -13.06 23.99
N LYS A 260 21.22 -12.48 23.51
CA LYS A 260 21.63 -11.10 23.79
C LYS A 260 21.44 -10.18 22.62
N ASN A 261 21.48 -8.88 22.91
CA ASN A 261 21.46 -7.81 21.90
C ASN A 261 20.28 -7.91 20.93
N VAL A 262 19.10 -8.20 21.45
CA VAL A 262 17.85 -8.16 20.67
C VAL A 262 17.46 -6.70 20.47
N THR A 263 17.40 -6.24 19.23
CA THR A 263 17.16 -4.84 18.90
C THR A 263 15.67 -4.49 18.76
N LYS A 264 14.80 -5.49 18.55
CA LYS A 264 13.35 -5.37 18.50
C LYS A 264 12.70 -6.74 18.56
N ILE A 265 11.57 -6.85 19.20
CA ILE A 265 10.67 -8.01 19.11
C ILE A 265 9.30 -7.49 18.63
N ALA A 266 8.77 -8.07 17.57
CA ALA A 266 7.51 -7.61 16.99
C ALA A 266 6.55 -8.76 16.69
N ILE A 267 5.26 -8.46 16.75
CA ILE A 267 4.18 -9.33 16.27
C ILE A 267 3.71 -8.78 14.92
N LEU A 268 3.65 -9.66 13.93
CA LEU A 268 3.04 -9.43 12.62
C LEU A 268 1.78 -10.30 12.53
N PRO A 269 0.58 -9.70 12.67
CA PRO A 269 -0.71 -10.40 12.72
C PRO A 269 -1.08 -11.12 11.43
#